data_dd6fbe44350fc668c03ed3a22acaf206
#
_entry.id   dd6fbe44350fc668c03ed3a22acaf206
#
_cell.length_a   1.000
_cell.length_b   1.000
_cell.length_c   1.000
_cell.angle_alpha   90.00
_cell.angle_beta   90.00
_cell.angle_gamma   90.00
#
_symmetry.space_group_name_H-M   'P 1'
#
loop_
_entity.id
_entity.type
_entity.pdbx_description
1 polymer ?
#
loop_
_entity_poly.entity_id
_entity_poly.type
_entity_poly.pdbx_seq_one_letter_code
_entity_poly.pdbx_strand_id
1 'polypeptide(L)'
;MLYSPTKIQEVCAFIVIGKESMSHMSRRLGLDIKEVVVWCALFRTYGAEVFTSPQDFDISLRERIVEDHLKNGLSLTQTCVKYKILRRSTLRNWIHLYQSGSPLLMRKRKKKDEPSKSDAELRIEELERELLLARAENAYLKKLRALMQENQRPSDAQGS
;
A
#
# COMPACT_ATOMS: atom_id res chain seq x y z
N MET A 1 -1.51 1.19 -2.28
CA MET A 1 -1.04 2.25 -3.18
C MET A 1 -0.70 1.66 -4.53
N LEU A 2 -1.26 2.19 -5.58
CA LEU A 2 -0.95 1.78 -6.95
C LEU A 2 0.49 2.14 -7.38
N TYR A 3 1.13 3.08 -6.69
CA TYR A 3 2.48 3.54 -7.02
C TYR A 3 3.32 3.70 -5.77
N SER A 4 4.56 3.22 -5.83
CA SER A 4 5.52 3.42 -4.75
C SER A 4 5.91 4.90 -4.62
N PRO A 5 6.30 5.35 -3.44
CA PRO A 5 6.81 6.71 -3.24
C PRO A 5 7.90 7.10 -4.23
N THR A 6 8.83 6.19 -4.51
CA THR A 6 9.92 6.38 -5.48
C THR A 6 9.39 6.69 -6.87
N LYS A 7 8.36 5.96 -7.30
CA LYS A 7 7.77 6.19 -8.63
C LYS A 7 7.06 7.54 -8.73
N ILE A 8 6.39 7.95 -7.67
CA ILE A 8 5.78 9.29 -7.59
C ILE A 8 6.84 10.38 -7.68
N GLN A 9 7.97 10.22 -6.97
CA GLN A 9 9.10 11.15 -7.02
C GLN A 9 9.69 11.28 -8.43
N GLU A 10 9.90 10.16 -9.12
CA GLU A 10 10.37 10.16 -10.52
C GLU A 10 9.42 10.93 -11.44
N VAL A 11 8.12 10.63 -11.36
CA VAL A 11 7.10 11.30 -12.16
C VAL A 11 7.11 12.81 -11.93
N CYS A 12 7.14 13.24 -10.68
CA CYS A 12 7.19 14.65 -10.31
C CYS A 12 8.49 15.32 -10.79
N ALA A 13 9.62 14.66 -10.65
CA ALA A 13 10.90 15.17 -11.12
C ALA A 13 10.91 15.40 -12.64
N PHE A 14 10.41 14.45 -13.42
CA PHE A 14 10.31 14.60 -14.89
C PHE A 14 9.42 15.77 -15.31
N ILE A 15 8.31 15.98 -14.62
CA ILE A 15 7.39 17.08 -14.88
C ILE A 15 8.00 18.42 -14.48
N VAL A 16 8.62 18.49 -13.30
CA VAL A 16 9.20 19.74 -12.76
C VAL A 16 10.41 20.19 -13.58
N ILE A 17 11.20 19.26 -14.12
CA ILE A 17 12.34 19.56 -15.01
C ILE A 17 11.85 19.97 -16.41
N GLY A 18 10.56 19.83 -16.70
CA GLY A 18 9.98 20.22 -17.98
C GLY A 18 10.19 19.20 -19.12
N LYS A 19 10.59 17.98 -18.79
CA LYS A 19 10.76 16.90 -19.79
C LYS A 19 9.43 16.33 -20.27
N GLU A 20 8.41 16.38 -19.43
CA GLU A 20 7.08 15.84 -19.72
C GLU A 20 5.99 16.74 -19.18
N SER A 21 4.84 16.79 -19.86
CA SER A 21 3.67 17.49 -19.35
C SER A 21 2.87 16.61 -18.39
N MET A 22 2.15 17.25 -17.44
CA MET A 22 1.26 16.55 -16.51
C MET A 22 0.21 15.70 -17.25
N SER A 23 -0.36 16.24 -18.31
CA SER A 23 -1.38 15.56 -19.11
C SER A 23 -0.84 14.33 -19.85
N HIS A 24 0.37 14.42 -20.37
CA HIS A 24 1.02 13.31 -21.06
C HIS A 24 1.38 12.19 -20.07
N MET A 25 1.98 12.56 -18.94
CA MET A 25 2.35 11.62 -17.90
C MET A 25 1.12 10.92 -17.28
N SER A 26 0.06 11.68 -17.02
CA SER A 26 -1.22 11.17 -16.52
C SER A 26 -1.81 10.11 -17.46
N ARG A 27 -1.86 10.37 -18.75
CA ARG A 27 -2.35 9.42 -19.76
C ARG A 27 -1.47 8.17 -19.88
N ARG A 28 -0.16 8.37 -19.91
CA ARG A 28 0.81 7.26 -20.05
C ARG A 28 0.75 6.28 -18.88
N LEU A 29 0.49 6.79 -17.67
CA LEU A 29 0.46 5.98 -16.45
C LEU A 29 -0.96 5.59 -16.01
N GLY A 30 -1.99 6.04 -16.72
CA GLY A 30 -3.38 5.79 -16.31
C GLY A 30 -3.77 6.45 -15.00
N LEU A 31 -3.20 7.63 -14.70
CA LEU A 31 -3.44 8.38 -13.47
C LEU A 31 -4.48 9.49 -13.67
N ASP A 32 -5.22 9.82 -12.61
CA ASP A 32 -6.01 11.04 -12.61
C ASP A 32 -5.06 12.26 -12.63
N ILE A 33 -5.23 13.13 -13.60
CA ILE A 33 -4.42 14.35 -13.75
C ILE A 33 -4.48 15.21 -12.48
N LYS A 34 -5.59 15.20 -11.76
CA LYS A 34 -5.77 15.96 -10.52
C LYS A 34 -4.90 15.43 -9.38
N GLU A 35 -4.65 14.14 -9.33
CA GLU A 35 -3.67 13.54 -8.41
C GLU A 35 -2.24 13.96 -8.78
N VAL A 36 -1.91 13.91 -10.07
CA VAL A 36 -0.59 14.35 -10.55
C VAL A 36 -0.34 15.82 -10.22
N VAL A 37 -1.34 16.68 -10.36
CA VAL A 37 -1.25 18.11 -9.98
C VAL A 37 -0.92 18.26 -8.49
N VAL A 38 -1.59 17.53 -7.62
CA VAL A 38 -1.31 17.54 -6.17
C VAL A 38 0.12 17.07 -5.87
N TRP A 39 0.54 15.99 -6.48
CA TRP A 39 1.90 15.46 -6.29
C TRP A 39 2.98 16.45 -6.74
N CYS A 40 2.80 17.07 -7.89
CA CYS A 40 3.74 18.07 -8.37
C CYS A 40 3.77 19.31 -7.48
N ALA A 41 2.63 19.76 -6.98
CA ALA A 41 2.56 20.88 -6.04
C ALA A 41 3.24 20.55 -4.71
N LEU A 42 3.02 19.36 -4.17
CA LEU A 42 3.70 18.86 -2.97
C LEU A 42 5.21 18.74 -3.18
N PHE A 43 5.62 18.21 -4.31
CA PHE A 43 7.03 18.07 -4.65
C PHE A 43 7.74 19.44 -4.75
N ARG A 44 7.11 20.42 -5.38
CA ARG A 44 7.65 21.78 -5.50
C ARG A 44 7.74 22.50 -4.16
N THR A 45 6.79 22.25 -3.26
CA THR A 45 6.68 22.95 -1.97
C THR A 45 7.56 22.31 -0.90
N TYR A 46 7.60 20.99 -0.84
CA TYR A 46 8.22 20.25 0.27
C TYR A 46 9.37 19.31 -0.17
N GLY A 47 9.57 19.14 -1.45
CA GLY A 47 10.57 18.20 -1.97
C GLY A 47 10.12 16.73 -1.96
N ALA A 48 11.04 15.84 -2.28
CA ALA A 48 10.76 14.41 -2.43
C ALA A 48 10.39 13.71 -1.11
N GLU A 49 10.84 14.24 -0.01
CA GLU A 49 10.66 13.63 1.31
C GLU A 49 9.20 13.55 1.75
N VAL A 50 8.32 14.42 1.23
CA VAL A 50 6.90 14.41 1.54
C VAL A 50 6.22 13.07 1.21
N PHE A 51 6.72 12.36 0.22
CA PHE A 51 6.14 11.07 -0.22
C PHE A 51 6.57 9.88 0.61
N THR A 52 7.64 10.01 1.36
CA THR A 52 8.17 8.97 2.25
C THR A 52 7.82 9.21 3.71
N SER A 53 7.34 10.41 4.03
CA SER A 53 6.92 10.76 5.38
C SER A 53 5.65 10.01 5.79
N PRO A 54 5.56 9.55 7.04
CA PRO A 54 4.35 8.91 7.53
C PRO A 54 3.14 9.84 7.44
N GLN A 55 2.02 9.32 6.96
CA GLN A 55 0.74 10.02 6.87
C GLN A 55 -0.13 9.62 8.05
N ASP A 56 0.10 10.21 9.20
CA ASP A 56 -0.73 10.02 10.38
C ASP A 56 -1.55 11.27 10.67
N PHE A 57 -2.86 11.14 10.48
CA PHE A 57 -3.81 12.20 10.77
C PHE A 57 -4.78 11.69 11.84
N ASP A 58 -4.64 12.19 13.04
CA ASP A 58 -5.60 11.91 14.09
C ASP A 58 -6.98 12.56 13.76
N ILE A 59 -7.98 12.19 14.51
CA ILE A 59 -9.34 12.59 14.23
C ILE A 59 -9.54 14.08 14.38
N SER A 60 -8.98 14.66 15.43
CA SER A 60 -9.05 16.09 15.71
C SER A 60 -8.42 16.89 14.58
N LEU A 61 -7.29 16.42 14.06
CA LEU A 61 -6.62 17.05 12.94
C LEU A 61 -7.45 16.94 11.65
N ARG A 62 -8.08 15.80 11.40
CA ARG A 62 -8.97 15.63 10.23
C ARG A 62 -10.14 16.60 10.26
N GLU A 63 -10.78 16.74 11.41
CA GLU A 63 -11.88 17.71 11.61
C GLU A 63 -11.41 19.13 11.34
N ARG A 64 -10.29 19.53 11.90
CA ARG A 64 -9.69 20.86 11.68
C ARG A 64 -9.35 21.11 10.21
N ILE A 65 -8.82 20.12 9.52
CA ILE A 65 -8.51 20.20 8.08
C ILE A 65 -9.80 20.43 7.27
N VAL A 66 -10.86 19.66 7.55
CA VAL A 66 -12.14 19.81 6.86
C VAL A 66 -12.77 21.16 7.17
N GLU A 67 -12.75 21.59 8.41
CA GLU A 67 -13.25 22.91 8.81
C GLU A 67 -12.51 24.04 8.11
N ASP A 68 -11.18 23.97 8.08
CA ASP A 68 -10.36 24.96 7.39
C ASP A 68 -10.68 25.02 5.89
N HIS A 69 -10.83 23.86 5.27
CA HIS A 69 -11.25 23.75 3.87
C HIS A 69 -12.59 24.43 3.61
N LEU A 70 -13.59 24.16 4.45
CA LEU A 70 -14.94 24.68 4.29
C LEU A 70 -15.04 26.18 4.64
N LYS A 71 -14.40 26.62 5.72
CA LYS A 71 -14.45 28.01 6.20
C LYS A 71 -13.69 28.98 5.29
N ASN A 72 -12.54 28.56 4.80
CA ASN A 72 -11.66 29.42 4.01
C ASN A 72 -11.85 29.26 2.48
N GLY A 73 -12.78 28.42 2.05
CA GLY A 73 -13.07 28.21 0.64
C GLY A 73 -11.87 27.69 -0.18
N LEU A 74 -10.98 26.94 0.47
CA LEU A 74 -9.81 26.37 -0.19
C LEU A 74 -10.21 25.30 -1.21
N SER A 75 -9.49 25.21 -2.31
CA SER A 75 -9.65 24.06 -3.22
C SER A 75 -9.13 22.77 -2.58
N LEU A 76 -9.56 21.62 -3.09
CA LEU A 76 -9.03 20.33 -2.65
C LEU A 76 -7.50 20.25 -2.80
N THR A 77 -6.97 20.76 -3.90
CA THR A 77 -5.53 20.81 -4.16
C THR A 77 -4.80 21.69 -3.12
N GLN A 78 -5.32 22.88 -2.87
CA GLN A 78 -4.73 23.79 -1.88
C GLN A 78 -4.72 23.20 -0.47
N THR A 79 -5.80 22.56 -0.07
CA THR A 79 -5.89 21.89 1.22
C THR A 79 -4.93 20.71 1.31
N CYS A 80 -4.84 19.89 0.26
CA CYS A 80 -3.89 18.78 0.21
C CYS A 80 -2.44 19.27 0.34
N VAL A 81 -2.08 20.35 -0.34
CA VAL A 81 -0.72 20.91 -0.26
C VAL A 81 -0.45 21.49 1.13
N LYS A 82 -1.40 22.23 1.69
CA LYS A 82 -1.27 22.84 3.02
C LYS A 82 -1.01 21.82 4.11
N TYR A 83 -1.72 20.70 4.07
CA TYR A 83 -1.66 19.65 5.11
C TYR A 83 -0.87 18.42 4.69
N LYS A 84 -0.17 18.45 3.57
CA LYS A 84 0.65 17.35 3.04
C LYS A 84 -0.14 16.06 2.81
N ILE A 85 -1.38 16.18 2.33
CA ILE A 85 -2.23 15.03 2.04
C ILE A 85 -1.91 14.53 0.63
N LEU A 86 -1.40 13.31 0.51
CA LEU A 86 -0.93 12.75 -0.77
C LEU A 86 -2.07 12.38 -1.73
N ARG A 87 -3.29 12.19 -1.23
CA ARG A 87 -4.43 11.75 -2.04
C ARG A 87 -5.63 12.66 -1.85
N ARG A 88 -6.11 13.21 -2.94
CA ARG A 88 -7.36 14.00 -2.95
C ARG A 88 -8.57 13.20 -2.50
N SER A 89 -8.62 11.91 -2.85
CA SER A 89 -9.69 11.02 -2.44
C SER A 89 -9.82 10.89 -0.92
N THR A 90 -8.72 10.88 -0.20
CA THR A 90 -8.71 10.87 1.27
C THR A 90 -9.39 12.10 1.84
N LEU A 91 -9.02 13.28 1.38
CA LEU A 91 -9.63 14.53 1.82
C LEU A 91 -11.12 14.61 1.45
N ARG A 92 -11.47 14.25 0.21
CA ARG A 92 -12.86 14.23 -0.26
C ARG A 92 -13.72 13.34 0.62
N ASN A 93 -13.20 12.23 1.03
CA ASN A 93 -13.85 11.29 1.91
C ASN A 93 -14.08 11.86 3.32
N TRP A 94 -13.11 12.58 3.87
CA TRP A 94 -13.29 13.26 5.16
C TRP A 94 -14.34 14.36 5.09
N ILE A 95 -14.35 15.13 4.01
CA ILE A 95 -15.37 16.16 3.77
C ILE A 95 -16.77 15.52 3.69
N HIS A 96 -16.90 14.44 2.95
CA HIS A 96 -18.16 13.73 2.81
C HIS A 96 -18.68 13.21 4.17
N LEU A 97 -17.81 12.61 4.97
CA LEU A 97 -18.17 12.12 6.30
C LEU A 97 -18.53 13.25 7.26
N TYR A 98 -17.79 14.34 7.22
CA TYR A 98 -18.07 15.53 8.04
C TYR A 98 -19.44 16.13 7.70
N GLN A 99 -19.74 16.30 6.43
CA GLN A 99 -21.01 16.86 5.95
C GLN A 99 -22.21 15.92 6.21
N SER A 100 -21.99 14.62 6.19
CA SER A 100 -23.03 13.63 6.49
C SER A 100 -23.28 13.44 7.99
N GLY A 101 -22.55 14.14 8.85
CA GLY A 101 -22.62 13.99 10.29
C GLY A 101 -22.09 12.67 10.83
N SER A 102 -21.46 11.87 9.98
CA SER A 102 -20.82 10.62 10.41
C SER A 102 -19.53 10.93 11.16
N PRO A 103 -19.28 10.33 12.33
CA PRO A 103 -18.04 10.56 13.06
C PRO A 103 -16.84 10.14 12.18
N LEU A 104 -15.89 11.04 12.01
CA LEU A 104 -14.60 10.75 11.35
C LEU A 104 -13.84 9.61 12.06
N LEU A 105 -14.19 9.33 13.30
CA LEU A 105 -13.81 8.20 14.11
C LEU A 105 -14.12 6.85 13.51
N MET A 106 -15.27 6.69 12.91
CA MET A 106 -15.71 5.39 12.40
C MET A 106 -14.85 4.84 11.28
N ARG A 107 -13.93 5.66 10.82
CA ARG A 107 -13.04 5.20 9.83
C ARG A 107 -11.78 4.59 10.26
N LYS A 108 -11.52 4.60 11.54
CA LYS A 108 -10.47 3.76 12.05
C LYS A 108 -10.88 2.29 11.96
N ARG A 109 -11.55 1.92 11.07
CA ARG A 109 -11.82 0.69 10.92
C ARG A 109 -12.84 0.25 10.60
N LYS A 110 -13.22 0.45 9.88
CA LYS A 110 -13.63 -0.70 9.15
C LYS A 110 -12.57 -0.99 8.09
N LYS A 111 -11.44 -1.44 8.54
CA LYS A 111 -11.19 -2.79 8.14
C LYS A 111 -12.48 -3.53 8.40
N LYS A 112 -13.42 -3.31 7.47
CA LYS A 112 -14.37 -4.23 7.08
C LYS A 112 -14.66 -5.28 8.10
N ASP A 113 -15.90 -5.53 8.25
CA ASP A 113 -16.45 -6.78 8.74
C ASP A 113 -15.97 -8.01 7.92
N GLU A 114 -14.66 -8.13 7.74
CA GLU A 114 -14.07 -9.40 7.93
C GLU A 114 -14.11 -9.60 9.42
N PRO A 115 -14.82 -10.59 9.92
CA PRO A 115 -14.69 -10.95 11.31
C PRO A 115 -13.18 -10.97 11.56
N SER A 116 -12.71 -10.13 12.48
CA SER A 116 -11.30 -10.21 12.86
C SER A 116 -11.14 -11.67 13.24
N LYS A 117 -10.35 -12.37 12.44
CA LYS A 117 -10.04 -13.76 12.76
C LYS A 117 -9.60 -13.74 14.20
N SER A 118 -10.26 -14.49 15.03
CA SER A 118 -9.89 -14.58 16.43
C SER A 118 -8.42 -14.95 16.49
N ASP A 119 -7.74 -14.59 17.55
CA ASP A 119 -6.32 -14.99 17.74
C ASP A 119 -6.13 -16.50 17.53
N ALA A 120 -7.18 -17.27 17.85
CA ALA A 120 -7.22 -18.70 17.60
C ALA A 120 -7.24 -19.05 16.09
N GLU A 121 -8.00 -18.33 15.28
CA GLU A 121 -8.06 -18.55 13.84
C GLU A 121 -6.75 -18.17 13.14
N LEU A 122 -6.13 -17.07 13.56
CA LEU A 122 -4.80 -16.69 13.08
C LEU A 122 -3.75 -17.74 13.43
N ARG A 123 -3.83 -18.28 14.64
CA ARG A 123 -2.93 -19.34 15.07
C ARG A 123 -3.14 -20.64 14.30
N ILE A 124 -4.38 -20.97 13.98
CA ILE A 124 -4.71 -22.12 13.12
C ILE A 124 -4.13 -21.96 11.73
N GLU A 125 -4.30 -20.82 11.10
CA GLU A 125 -3.71 -20.55 9.77
C GLU A 125 -2.17 -20.65 9.78
N GLU A 126 -1.54 -20.12 10.81
CA GLU A 126 -0.10 -20.21 10.96
C GLU A 126 0.37 -21.66 11.10
N LEU A 127 -0.31 -22.43 11.94
CA LEU A 127 -0.03 -23.86 12.15
C LEU A 127 -0.28 -24.68 10.87
N GLU A 128 -1.34 -24.41 10.13
CA GLU A 128 -1.63 -25.07 8.85
C GLU A 128 -0.52 -24.78 7.82
N ARG A 129 -0.02 -23.55 7.78
CA ARG A 129 1.10 -23.17 6.92
C ARG A 129 2.39 -23.89 7.31
N GLU A 130 2.71 -23.92 8.61
CA GLU A 130 3.87 -24.66 9.14
C GLU A 130 3.76 -26.14 8.83
N LEU A 131 2.58 -26.72 8.99
CA LEU A 131 2.33 -28.12 8.68
C LEU A 131 2.51 -28.43 7.19
N LEU A 132 2.05 -27.54 6.32
CA LEU A 132 2.23 -27.68 4.87
C LEU A 132 3.71 -27.69 4.48
N LEU A 133 4.49 -26.75 5.05
CA LEU A 133 5.94 -26.68 4.84
C LEU A 133 6.65 -27.93 5.37
N ALA A 134 6.31 -28.38 6.58
CA ALA A 134 6.88 -29.59 7.17
C ALA A 134 6.57 -30.84 6.33
N ARG A 135 5.37 -30.98 5.80
CA ARG A 135 5.00 -32.07 4.90
C ARG A 135 5.78 -32.04 3.58
N ALA A 136 6.00 -30.84 3.03
CA ALA A 136 6.81 -30.69 1.82
C ALA A 136 8.27 -31.06 2.06
N GLU A 137 8.85 -30.64 3.18
CA GLU A 137 10.21 -31.04 3.59
C GLU A 137 10.32 -32.55 3.81
N ASN A 138 9.35 -33.15 4.50
CA ASN A 138 9.33 -34.58 4.71
C ASN A 138 9.24 -35.36 3.40
N ALA A 139 8.43 -34.92 2.46
CA ALA A 139 8.34 -35.54 1.15
C ALA A 139 9.66 -35.44 0.38
N TYR A 140 10.32 -34.30 0.44
CA TYR A 140 11.65 -34.08 -0.14
C TYR A 140 12.71 -35.01 0.49
N LEU A 141 12.76 -35.07 1.81
CA LEU A 141 13.70 -35.91 2.54
C LEU A 141 13.48 -37.39 2.27
N LYS A 142 12.22 -37.85 2.16
CA LYS A 142 11.90 -39.22 1.76
C LYS A 142 12.41 -39.55 0.37
N LYS A 143 12.23 -38.67 -0.59
CA LYS A 143 12.76 -38.82 -1.94
C LYS A 143 14.28 -38.90 -1.97
N LEU A 144 14.91 -37.98 -1.24
CA LEU A 144 16.37 -37.91 -1.12
C LEU A 144 16.94 -39.19 -0.50
N ARG A 145 16.29 -39.70 0.57
CA ARG A 145 16.69 -40.95 1.23
C ARG A 145 16.54 -42.14 0.30
N ALA A 146 15.43 -42.22 -0.45
CA ALA A 146 15.20 -43.27 -1.44
C ALA A 146 16.28 -43.28 -2.53
N LEU A 147 16.66 -42.09 -3.06
CA LEU A 147 17.73 -41.98 -4.04
C LEU A 147 19.11 -42.36 -3.48
N MET A 148 19.39 -42.02 -2.23
CA MET A 148 20.64 -42.39 -1.56
C MET A 148 20.70 -43.91 -1.34
N GLN A 149 19.60 -44.54 -0.97
CA GLN A 149 19.52 -46.00 -0.82
C GLN A 149 19.66 -46.73 -2.17
N GLU A 150 19.09 -46.21 -3.22
CA GLU A 150 19.25 -46.74 -4.56
C GLU A 150 20.70 -46.68 -5.04
N ASN A 151 21.40 -45.59 -4.78
CA ASN A 151 22.80 -45.46 -5.09
C ASN A 151 23.73 -46.32 -4.22
N GLN A 152 23.28 -46.79 -3.05
CA GLN A 152 24.03 -47.66 -2.15
C GLN A 152 23.75 -49.14 -2.38
N ARG A 153 22.81 -49.49 -3.25
CA ARG A 153 22.63 -50.88 -3.64
C ARG A 153 23.88 -51.32 -4.40
N PRO A 154 24.60 -52.33 -3.92
CA PRO A 154 25.67 -52.89 -4.70
C PRO A 154 25.07 -53.42 -6.01
N SER A 155 25.71 -53.15 -7.10
CA SER A 155 25.39 -53.76 -8.36
C SER A 155 25.71 -55.26 -8.29
N ASP A 156 24.87 -56.00 -7.57
CA ASP A 156 24.94 -57.44 -7.51
C ASP A 156 24.42 -58.05 -8.82
N ALA A 157 24.80 -57.51 -9.89
CA ALA A 157 24.33 -58.08 -11.10
C ALA A 157 25.47 -58.36 -12.04
N GLN A 158 26.36 -59.19 -11.61
CA GLN A 158 27.21 -59.88 -12.56
C GLN A 158 27.68 -61.17 -11.93
N GLY A 159 26.68 -61.96 -11.55
CA GLY A 159 26.96 -63.35 -11.53
C GLY A 159 27.22 -63.78 -12.97
N SER A 160 28.38 -64.18 -13.22
CA SER A 160 28.82 -64.82 -14.44
C SER A 160 27.81 -65.62 -15.16
#